data_a1f539a9dcda958b6cbe0da650bbe4a5
#
_entry.id   a1f539a9dcda958b6cbe0da650bbe4a5
#
_cell.length_a   1.000
_cell.length_b   1.000
_cell.length_c   1.000
_cell.angle_alpha   90.00
_cell.angle_beta   90.00
_cell.angle_gamma   90.00
#
_symmetry.space_group_name_H-M   'P 1'
#
loop_
_entity.id
_entity.type
_entity.pdbx_description
1 polymer ?
#
loop_
_entity_poly.entity_id
_entity_poly.type
_entity_poly.pdbx_seq_one_letter_code
_entity_poly.pdbx_strand_id
1 'polypeptide(L)'
;YLLPAVKFALDFDRKAVISTHTINLQEQLFNKDIPLLRTALGIDFSAALLKGRQNYLCHSRLRRALGQMDSLFTQTEAAELKRIQDWALRTQDGTLSDMAFRPSSKVWAMVCSEPHACSMRHCGPSCPYQAARKRVLEAKVVVLNHTLFFGLMAQAEDSEEA
;
A
#
# COMPACT_ATOMS: atom_id res chain seq x y z
N TYR A 1 9.50 19.18 -9.55
CA TYR A 1 8.05 19.23 -9.22
C TYR A 1 7.77 18.92 -7.75
N LEU A 2 8.55 18.07 -7.08
CA LEU A 2 8.31 17.67 -5.69
C LEU A 2 8.47 18.85 -4.72
N LEU A 3 9.54 19.63 -4.83
CA LEU A 3 9.81 20.78 -3.98
C LEU A 3 8.67 21.82 -3.99
N PRO A 4 8.20 22.34 -5.14
CA PRO A 4 7.10 23.30 -5.14
C PRO A 4 5.78 22.69 -4.59
N ALA A 5 5.50 21.42 -4.85
CA ALA A 5 4.31 20.75 -4.31
C ALA A 5 4.33 20.64 -2.78
N VAL A 6 5.47 20.24 -2.20
CA VAL A 6 5.67 20.18 -0.75
C VAL A 6 5.59 21.57 -0.13
N LYS A 7 6.27 22.54 -0.72
CA LYS A 7 6.25 23.93 -0.22
C LYS A 7 4.82 24.51 -0.22
N PHE A 8 4.08 24.30 -1.31
CA PHE A 8 2.68 24.71 -1.39
C PHE A 8 1.82 24.04 -0.30
N ALA A 9 2.00 22.74 -0.08
CA ALA A 9 1.24 22.00 0.94
C ALA A 9 1.49 22.53 2.35
N LEU A 10 2.73 22.94 2.65
CA LEU A 10 3.13 23.47 3.93
C LEU A 10 2.67 24.94 4.12
N ASP A 11 2.93 25.79 3.13
CA ASP A 11 2.64 27.23 3.20
C ASP A 11 1.13 27.51 3.28
N PHE A 12 0.31 26.69 2.64
CA PHE A 12 -1.15 26.88 2.58
C PHE A 12 -1.96 25.89 3.43
N ASP A 13 -1.29 25.08 4.25
CA ASP A 13 -1.92 24.02 5.06
C ASP A 13 -2.82 23.09 4.23
N ARG A 14 -2.37 22.74 3.02
CA ARG A 14 -3.06 21.85 2.09
C ARG A 14 -2.38 20.49 2.01
N LYS A 15 -3.06 19.54 1.36
CA LYS A 15 -2.49 18.23 1.04
C LYS A 15 -1.95 18.25 -0.39
N ALA A 16 -0.69 17.84 -0.58
CA ALA A 16 -0.13 17.59 -1.90
C ALA A 16 -0.29 16.12 -2.26
N VAL A 17 -0.89 15.86 -3.43
CA VAL A 17 -1.02 14.52 -3.99
C VAL A 17 -0.10 14.41 -5.21
N ILE A 18 0.85 13.47 -5.15
CA ILE A 18 1.82 13.21 -6.22
C ILE A 18 1.47 11.89 -6.87
N SER A 19 1.00 11.97 -8.10
CA SER A 19 0.63 10.80 -8.89
C SER A 19 1.75 10.39 -9.84
N THR A 20 2.05 9.09 -9.89
CA THR A 20 3.09 8.53 -10.77
C THR A 20 2.54 7.40 -11.63
N HIS A 21 3.29 7.02 -12.67
CA HIS A 21 2.86 5.92 -13.54
C HIS A 21 3.21 4.54 -12.99
N THR A 22 4.35 4.37 -12.32
CA THR A 22 4.87 3.06 -11.90
C THR A 22 5.07 2.96 -10.39
N ILE A 23 5.01 1.73 -9.87
CA ILE A 23 5.32 1.42 -8.46
C ILE A 23 6.77 1.78 -8.13
N ASN A 24 7.71 1.50 -9.04
CA ASN A 24 9.12 1.81 -8.81
C ASN A 24 9.35 3.31 -8.61
N LEU A 25 8.68 4.16 -9.39
CA LEU A 25 8.78 5.60 -9.25
C LEU A 25 8.10 6.08 -7.95
N GLN A 26 7.00 5.47 -7.54
CA GLN A 26 6.41 5.74 -6.23
C GLN A 26 7.40 5.46 -5.08
N GLU A 27 8.05 4.31 -5.14
CA GLU A 27 9.03 3.90 -4.13
C GLU A 27 10.28 4.78 -4.14
N GLN A 28 10.77 5.17 -5.29
CA GLN A 28 11.87 6.13 -5.41
C GLN A 28 11.50 7.46 -4.76
N LEU A 29 10.38 8.03 -5.11
CA LEU A 29 9.90 9.29 -4.53
C LEU A 29 9.77 9.20 -3.01
N PHE A 30 9.13 8.13 -2.52
CA PHE A 30 8.85 7.99 -1.10
C PHE A 30 10.08 7.66 -0.27
N ASN A 31 10.95 6.74 -0.75
CA ASN A 31 12.08 6.22 0.01
C ASN A 31 13.39 7.00 -0.18
N LYS A 32 13.50 7.81 -1.26
CA LYS A 32 14.73 8.56 -1.57
C LYS A 32 14.48 10.06 -1.66
N ASP A 33 13.57 10.50 -2.53
CA ASP A 33 13.43 11.91 -2.86
C ASP A 33 12.77 12.71 -1.73
N ILE A 34 11.76 12.15 -1.05
CA ILE A 34 11.12 12.80 0.11
C ILE A 34 12.09 12.93 1.30
N PRO A 35 12.82 11.88 1.72
CA PRO A 35 13.84 12.03 2.76
C PRO A 35 14.94 13.04 2.42
N LEU A 36 15.42 13.02 1.18
CA LEU A 36 16.39 14.00 0.71
C LEU A 36 15.85 15.44 0.79
N LEU A 37 14.60 15.64 0.40
CA LEU A 37 13.94 16.94 0.45
C LEU A 37 13.76 17.45 1.88
N ARG A 38 13.35 16.58 2.82
CA ARG A 38 13.30 16.92 4.25
C ARG A 38 14.65 17.42 4.76
N THR A 39 15.72 16.69 4.44
CA THR A 39 17.07 17.07 4.82
C THR A 39 17.49 18.39 4.18
N ALA A 40 17.24 18.59 2.89
CA ALA A 40 17.64 19.79 2.15
C ALA A 40 16.89 21.06 2.61
N LEU A 41 15.62 20.92 3.02
CA LEU A 41 14.80 22.02 3.50
C LEU A 41 14.97 22.28 5.02
N GLY A 42 15.50 21.29 5.77
CA GLY A 42 15.50 21.33 7.23
C GLY A 42 14.09 21.33 7.85
N ILE A 43 13.09 20.81 7.14
CA ILE A 43 11.69 20.80 7.55
C ILE A 43 11.17 19.36 7.57
N ASP A 44 10.54 18.97 8.68
CA ASP A 44 9.81 17.70 8.74
C ASP A 44 8.35 17.90 8.34
N PHE A 45 7.82 16.97 7.55
CA PHE A 45 6.43 16.92 7.13
C PHE A 45 5.98 15.46 7.00
N SER A 46 4.71 15.20 7.24
CA SER A 46 4.16 13.85 7.10
C SER A 46 3.99 13.48 5.62
N ALA A 47 4.45 12.28 5.27
CA ALA A 47 4.29 11.74 3.92
C ALA A 47 3.78 10.30 4.00
N ALA A 48 2.96 9.89 3.04
CA ALA A 48 2.45 8.53 2.93
C ALA A 48 2.45 8.04 1.48
N LEU A 49 2.69 6.74 1.34
CA LEU A 49 2.62 6.02 0.07
C LEU A 49 1.40 5.10 0.08
N LEU A 50 0.59 5.17 -0.98
CA LEU A 50 -0.50 4.23 -1.22
C LEU A 50 -0.27 3.49 -2.54
N LYS A 51 -0.19 2.17 -2.45
CA LYS A 51 -0.16 1.27 -3.60
C LYS A 51 -1.55 0.71 -3.87
N GLY A 52 -1.76 0.14 -5.06
CA GLY A 52 -2.98 -0.59 -5.36
C GLY A 52 -3.22 -1.70 -4.33
N ARG A 53 -4.48 -1.92 -3.96
CA ARG A 53 -4.90 -2.86 -2.91
C ARG A 53 -4.25 -4.24 -3.01
N GLN A 54 -4.12 -4.77 -4.23
CA GLN A 54 -3.52 -6.09 -4.49
C GLN A 54 -2.01 -6.18 -4.19
N ASN A 55 -1.36 -5.06 -3.90
CA ASN A 55 0.04 -5.06 -3.45
C ASN A 55 0.18 -5.33 -1.94
N TYR A 56 -0.92 -5.38 -1.20
CA TYR A 56 -0.91 -5.58 0.25
C TYR A 56 -1.36 -6.99 0.62
N LEU A 57 -0.70 -7.58 1.60
CA LEU A 57 -1.11 -8.82 2.23
C LEU A 57 -2.45 -8.64 2.97
N CYS A 58 -3.29 -9.67 2.93
CA CYS A 58 -4.45 -9.79 3.79
C CYS A 58 -4.25 -10.96 4.78
N HIS A 59 -4.08 -10.66 6.06
CA HIS A 59 -3.86 -11.66 7.10
C HIS A 59 -5.01 -12.68 7.21
N SER A 60 -6.25 -12.26 6.98
CA SER A 60 -7.41 -13.17 7.02
C SER A 60 -7.39 -14.15 5.84
N ARG A 61 -7.03 -13.67 4.63
CA ARG A 61 -6.89 -14.54 3.47
C ARG A 61 -5.70 -15.47 3.59
N LEU A 62 -4.56 -14.99 4.12
CA LEU A 62 -3.40 -15.83 4.41
C LEU A 62 -3.77 -16.96 5.37
N ARG A 63 -4.45 -16.64 6.46
CA ARG A 63 -4.90 -17.67 7.44
C ARG A 63 -5.81 -18.70 6.79
N ARG A 64 -6.74 -18.26 5.94
CA ARG A 64 -7.63 -19.15 5.20
C ARG A 64 -6.85 -20.04 4.23
N ALA A 65 -5.93 -19.47 3.46
CA ALA A 65 -5.08 -20.22 2.53
C ALA A 65 -4.23 -21.29 3.25
N LEU A 66 -3.64 -20.95 4.39
CA LEU A 66 -2.89 -21.89 5.24
C LEU A 66 -3.79 -23.03 5.75
N GLY A 67 -5.03 -22.75 6.15
CA GLY A 67 -5.99 -23.78 6.59
C GLY A 67 -6.46 -24.72 5.47
N GLN A 68 -6.28 -24.34 4.21
CA GLN A 68 -6.64 -25.14 3.01
C GLN A 68 -5.41 -25.58 2.21
N MET A 69 -4.22 -25.52 2.81
CA MET A 69 -2.95 -25.70 2.11
C MET A 69 -2.86 -27.06 1.43
N ASP A 70 -3.25 -28.14 2.10
CA ASP A 70 -3.13 -29.50 1.61
C ASP A 70 -4.12 -29.84 0.49
N SER A 71 -5.21 -29.08 0.37
CA SER A 71 -6.26 -29.32 -0.63
C SER A 71 -6.16 -28.44 -1.87
N LEU A 72 -5.59 -27.24 -1.76
CA LEU A 72 -5.61 -26.24 -2.84
C LEU A 72 -4.25 -25.96 -3.48
N PHE A 73 -3.15 -26.38 -2.85
CA PHE A 73 -1.81 -26.02 -3.27
C PHE A 73 -0.93 -27.24 -3.54
N THR A 74 -0.07 -27.15 -4.53
CA THR A 74 1.02 -28.10 -4.76
C THR A 74 2.07 -27.96 -3.65
N GLN A 75 2.99 -28.91 -3.53
CA GLN A 75 4.08 -28.86 -2.54
C GLN A 75 4.92 -27.58 -2.67
N THR A 76 5.19 -27.14 -3.92
CA THR A 76 5.94 -25.91 -4.19
C THR A 76 5.18 -24.66 -3.74
N GLU A 77 3.89 -24.60 -4.09
CA GLU A 77 3.01 -23.48 -3.68
C GLU A 77 2.81 -23.44 -2.15
N ALA A 78 2.72 -24.59 -1.51
CA ALA A 78 2.65 -24.70 -0.05
C ALA A 78 3.94 -24.19 0.63
N ALA A 79 5.10 -24.47 0.03
CA ALA A 79 6.37 -23.91 0.50
C ALA A 79 6.43 -22.39 0.34
N GLU A 80 5.94 -21.83 -0.78
CA GLU A 80 5.81 -20.39 -0.97
C GLU A 80 4.88 -19.77 0.08
N LEU A 81 3.74 -20.40 0.35
CA LEU A 81 2.74 -19.93 1.32
C LEU A 81 3.34 -19.87 2.74
N LYS A 82 4.14 -20.85 3.14
CA LYS A 82 4.87 -20.83 4.43
C LYS A 82 5.89 -19.69 4.48
N ARG A 83 6.63 -19.45 3.38
CA ARG A 83 7.56 -18.31 3.30
C ARG A 83 6.83 -16.98 3.43
N ILE A 84 5.63 -16.85 2.83
CA ILE A 84 4.79 -15.66 3.00
C ILE A 84 4.36 -15.52 4.47
N GLN A 85 3.99 -16.60 5.14
CA GLN A 85 3.65 -16.60 6.56
C GLN A 85 4.81 -16.10 7.43
N ASP A 86 6.02 -16.59 7.20
CA ASP A 86 7.21 -16.18 7.94
C ASP A 86 7.57 -14.71 7.69
N TRP A 87 7.38 -14.24 6.45
CA TRP A 87 7.55 -12.84 6.11
C TRP A 87 6.48 -11.95 6.75
N ALA A 88 5.23 -12.41 6.80
CA ALA A 88 4.11 -11.67 7.40
C ALA A 88 4.31 -11.33 8.88
N LEU A 89 5.14 -12.09 9.59
CA LEU A 89 5.51 -11.83 10.99
C LEU A 89 6.56 -10.73 11.15
N ARG A 90 7.26 -10.35 10.08
CA ARG A 90 8.41 -9.43 10.10
C ARG A 90 8.21 -8.17 9.29
N THR A 91 7.29 -8.20 8.33
CA THR A 91 7.02 -7.03 7.47
C THR A 91 6.46 -5.86 8.27
N GLN A 92 6.86 -4.64 7.91
CA GLN A 92 6.36 -3.42 8.53
C GLN A 92 5.18 -2.84 7.77
N ASP A 93 5.18 -2.94 6.44
CA ASP A 93 4.16 -2.34 5.58
C ASP A 93 3.22 -3.35 4.91
N GLY A 94 3.58 -4.64 4.92
CA GLY A 94 2.81 -5.73 4.34
C GLY A 94 2.66 -5.67 2.83
N THR A 95 3.59 -4.99 2.12
CA THR A 95 3.53 -4.86 0.66
C THR A 95 4.38 -5.90 -0.04
N LEU A 96 3.95 -6.32 -1.23
CA LEU A 96 4.69 -7.27 -2.08
C LEU A 96 6.13 -6.81 -2.39
N SER A 97 6.38 -5.52 -2.47
CA SER A 97 7.71 -4.97 -2.74
C SER A 97 8.66 -5.01 -1.54
N ASP A 98 8.14 -5.16 -0.31
CA ASP A 98 8.94 -5.38 0.91
C ASP A 98 9.40 -6.84 1.03
N MET A 99 8.93 -7.73 0.17
CA MET A 99 9.26 -9.14 0.21
C MET A 99 10.57 -9.43 -0.52
N ALA A 100 11.50 -10.12 0.15
CA ALA A 100 12.81 -10.48 -0.40
C ALA A 100 12.75 -11.53 -1.52
N PHE A 101 11.59 -12.14 -1.76
CA PHE A 101 11.35 -13.07 -2.85
C PHE A 101 10.05 -12.72 -3.56
N ARG A 102 9.87 -13.20 -4.78
CA ARG A 102 8.64 -12.99 -5.53
C ARG A 102 7.81 -14.28 -5.54
N PRO A 103 6.65 -14.31 -4.88
CA PRO A 103 5.76 -15.45 -4.92
C PRO A 103 5.16 -15.61 -6.32
N SER A 104 4.70 -16.81 -6.64
CA SER A 104 3.91 -17.04 -7.85
C SER A 104 2.64 -16.19 -7.82
N SER A 105 2.19 -15.77 -9.00
CA SER A 105 0.97 -14.95 -9.12
C SER A 105 -0.26 -15.66 -8.54
N LYS A 106 -0.33 -16.98 -8.67
CA LYS A 106 -1.41 -17.80 -8.11
C LYS A 106 -1.43 -17.74 -6.58
N VAL A 107 -0.29 -17.97 -5.92
CA VAL A 107 -0.20 -17.95 -4.45
C VAL A 107 -0.45 -16.54 -3.93
N TRP A 108 0.12 -15.51 -4.57
CA TRP A 108 -0.11 -14.13 -4.16
C TRP A 108 -1.58 -13.71 -4.29
N ALA A 109 -2.26 -14.08 -5.38
CA ALA A 109 -3.67 -13.79 -5.58
C ALA A 109 -4.57 -14.38 -4.48
N MET A 110 -4.16 -15.49 -3.87
CA MET A 110 -4.92 -16.12 -2.78
C MET A 110 -4.78 -15.40 -1.44
N VAL A 111 -3.72 -14.61 -1.25
CA VAL A 111 -3.40 -13.97 0.04
C VAL A 111 -3.41 -12.44 0.01
N CYS A 112 -3.40 -11.81 -1.16
CA CYS A 112 -3.44 -10.35 -1.28
C CYS A 112 -4.81 -9.77 -0.88
N SER A 113 -4.85 -8.47 -0.60
CA SER A 113 -6.07 -7.74 -0.26
C SER A 113 -6.97 -7.57 -1.48
N GLU A 114 -8.27 -7.83 -1.32
CA GLU A 114 -9.30 -7.69 -2.36
C GLU A 114 -10.48 -6.82 -1.90
N PRO A 115 -11.16 -6.09 -2.80
CA PRO A 115 -12.24 -5.18 -2.46
C PRO A 115 -13.38 -5.84 -1.69
N HIS A 116 -13.88 -6.97 -2.18
CA HIS A 116 -15.07 -7.62 -1.62
C HIS A 116 -14.76 -8.53 -0.42
N ALA A 117 -13.52 -9.01 -0.29
CA ALA A 117 -13.12 -9.91 0.78
C ALA A 117 -12.50 -9.20 1.99
N CYS A 118 -11.96 -7.99 1.78
CA CYS A 118 -11.17 -7.26 2.78
C CYS A 118 -11.83 -5.94 3.17
N SER A 119 -12.31 -5.87 4.40
CA SER A 119 -12.83 -4.65 5.01
C SER A 119 -12.24 -4.46 6.41
N MET A 120 -12.37 -3.27 6.98
CA MET A 120 -11.97 -3.02 8.37
C MET A 120 -12.68 -3.98 9.33
N ARG A 121 -13.96 -4.27 9.07
CA ARG A 121 -14.78 -5.18 9.89
C ARG A 121 -14.25 -6.62 9.88
N HIS A 122 -13.79 -7.13 8.73
CA HIS A 122 -13.31 -8.51 8.59
C HIS A 122 -11.81 -8.68 8.91
N CYS A 123 -10.99 -7.68 8.61
CA CYS A 123 -9.54 -7.76 8.72
C CYS A 123 -8.99 -7.10 9.99
N GLY A 124 -9.78 -6.22 10.61
CA GLY A 124 -9.38 -5.49 11.81
C GLY A 124 -8.33 -4.40 11.58
N PRO A 125 -7.85 -3.78 12.66
CA PRO A 125 -6.92 -2.64 12.60
C PRO A 125 -5.51 -3.04 12.13
N SER A 126 -5.14 -4.30 12.22
CA SER A 126 -3.84 -4.81 11.76
C SER A 126 -3.75 -5.04 10.24
N CYS A 127 -4.80 -4.70 9.48
CA CYS A 127 -4.79 -4.82 8.03
C CYS A 127 -3.79 -3.83 7.38
N PRO A 128 -2.74 -4.31 6.66
CA PRO A 128 -1.73 -3.44 6.05
C PRO A 128 -2.31 -2.39 5.11
N TYR A 129 -3.29 -2.76 4.29
CA TYR A 129 -3.95 -1.84 3.38
C TYR A 129 -4.73 -0.74 4.13
N GLN A 130 -5.48 -1.10 5.18
CA GLN A 130 -6.21 -0.11 5.97
C GLN A 130 -5.27 0.81 6.75
N ALA A 131 -4.17 0.28 7.27
CA ALA A 131 -3.13 1.08 7.90
C ALA A 131 -2.49 2.08 6.91
N ALA A 132 -2.23 1.65 5.66
CA ALA A 132 -1.73 2.55 4.61
C ALA A 132 -2.75 3.65 4.27
N ARG A 133 -4.05 3.31 4.14
CA ARG A 133 -5.11 4.31 3.93
C ARG A 133 -5.19 5.33 5.05
N LYS A 134 -5.11 4.89 6.31
CA LYS A 134 -5.11 5.79 7.47
C LYS A 134 -3.93 6.77 7.39
N ARG A 135 -2.71 6.28 7.13
CA ARG A 135 -1.53 7.15 6.95
C ARG A 135 -1.74 8.20 5.84
N VAL A 136 -2.39 7.84 4.74
CA VAL A 136 -2.72 8.77 3.63
C VAL A 136 -3.68 9.87 4.07
N LEU A 137 -4.66 9.56 4.91
CA LEU A 137 -5.59 10.56 5.44
C LEU A 137 -4.88 11.59 6.34
N GLU A 138 -3.88 11.16 7.09
CA GLU A 138 -3.13 11.99 8.05
C GLU A 138 -1.95 12.73 7.41
N ALA A 139 -1.47 12.30 6.23
CA ALA A 139 -0.28 12.85 5.60
C ALA A 139 -0.53 14.17 4.87
N LYS A 140 0.48 15.06 4.91
CA LYS A 140 0.54 16.30 4.11
C LYS A 140 0.92 16.03 2.65
N VAL A 141 1.79 15.04 2.43
CA VAL A 141 2.24 14.64 1.09
C VAL A 141 1.86 13.19 0.86
N VAL A 142 1.13 12.93 -0.20
CA VAL A 142 0.68 11.59 -0.57
C VAL A 142 1.26 11.21 -1.92
N VAL A 143 1.89 10.04 -1.99
CA VAL A 143 2.38 9.44 -3.23
C VAL A 143 1.49 8.25 -3.60
N LEU A 144 0.99 8.23 -4.83
CA LEU A 144 0.17 7.13 -5.35
C LEU A 144 0.32 7.00 -6.88
N ASN A 145 -0.24 5.96 -7.49
CA ASN A 145 -0.20 5.84 -8.95
C ASN A 145 -1.42 6.49 -9.62
N HIS A 146 -1.32 6.72 -10.94
CA HIS A 146 -2.39 7.34 -11.72
C HIS A 146 -3.72 6.60 -11.63
N THR A 147 -3.69 5.26 -11.68
CA THR A 147 -4.91 4.43 -11.59
C THR A 147 -5.63 4.64 -10.25
N LEU A 148 -4.88 4.67 -9.14
CA LEU A 148 -5.46 4.96 -7.83
C LEU A 148 -5.95 6.40 -7.72
N PHE A 149 -5.19 7.36 -8.25
CA PHE A 149 -5.56 8.76 -8.23
C PHE A 149 -6.91 8.99 -8.91
N PHE A 150 -7.04 8.56 -10.17
CA PHE A 150 -8.27 8.73 -10.91
C PHE A 150 -9.44 7.90 -10.35
N GLY A 151 -9.18 6.70 -9.84
CA GLY A 151 -10.20 5.90 -9.15
C GLY A 151 -10.73 6.55 -7.86
N LEU A 152 -9.88 7.24 -7.11
CA LEU A 152 -10.30 7.98 -5.92
C LEU A 152 -11.04 9.27 -6.27
N MET A 153 -10.64 9.95 -7.34
CA MET A 153 -11.33 11.15 -7.86
C MET A 153 -12.75 10.81 -8.30
N ALA A 154 -12.94 9.77 -9.12
CA ALA A 154 -14.24 9.33 -9.56
C ALA A 154 -15.17 8.97 -8.38
N GLN A 155 -14.66 8.28 -7.35
CA GLN A 155 -15.44 7.97 -6.14
C GLN A 155 -15.82 9.22 -5.33
N ALA A 156 -15.01 10.27 -5.35
CA ALA A 156 -15.31 11.51 -4.65
C ALA A 156 -16.43 12.28 -5.38
N GLU A 157 -16.40 12.34 -6.71
CA GLU A 157 -17.44 12.97 -7.54
C GLU A 157 -18.80 12.28 -7.32
N ASP A 158 -18.85 10.93 -7.37
CA ASP A 158 -20.07 10.18 -7.11
C ASP A 158 -20.65 10.41 -5.69
N SER A 159 -19.82 10.77 -4.72
CA SER A 159 -20.25 11.02 -3.34
C SER A 159 -20.73 12.45 -3.09
N GLU A 160 -20.40 13.41 -3.95
CA GLU A 160 -20.90 14.80 -3.89
C GLU A 160 -22.25 14.96 -4.62
N GLU A 161 -22.59 14.03 -5.52
CA GLU A 161 -23.89 14.03 -6.23
C GLU A 161 -25.00 13.24 -5.53
N ALA A 162 -24.70 12.57 -4.41
CA ALA A 162 -25.65 11.73 -3.65
C ALA A 162 -26.08 12.38 -2.32
#